data_19e583bdca816554656cdf4fc9de59d4
#
_entry.id   19e583bdca816554656cdf4fc9de59d4
#
_cell.length_a   1.000
_cell.length_b   1.000
_cell.length_c   1.000
_cell.angle_alpha   90.00
_cell.angle_beta   90.00
_cell.angle_gamma   90.00
#
_symmetry.space_group_name_H-M   'P 1'
#
loop_
_entity.id
_entity.type
_entity.pdbx_description
1 polymer ?
#
loop_
_entity_poly.entity_id
_entity_poly.type
_entity_poly.pdbx_seq_one_letter_code
_entity_poly.pdbx_strand_id
1 'polypeptide(L)'
;INQGTTIRFDAMAGVDVAAGDGRPIISLFRGTRRPNPIEIHLLERHPLGSQAFMPLSQHDWLVVVAHGNAAGDAPDFSTLACFRASGEQGVSYDRGVWHHPLLVLQPVQNFLVIDRQGEGHNLDEVWYDGPAALINP
;
A
#
# COMPACT_ATOMS: atom_id res chain seq x y z
N ILE A 1 19.20 11.89 -19.36
CA ILE A 1 18.72 11.24 -20.58
C ILE A 1 18.01 12.25 -21.48
N ASN A 2 17.52 11.83 -22.66
CA ASN A 2 16.76 12.69 -23.57
C ASN A 2 17.46 14.03 -23.87
N GLN A 3 18.75 13.97 -24.29
CA GLN A 3 19.55 15.14 -24.65
C GLN A 3 19.72 16.18 -23.54
N GLY A 4 19.68 15.72 -22.27
CA GLY A 4 19.86 16.59 -21.10
C GLY A 4 18.58 17.23 -20.57
N THR A 5 17.44 16.93 -21.16
CA THR A 5 16.15 17.52 -20.74
C THR A 5 15.39 16.70 -19.68
N THR A 6 15.91 15.53 -19.30
CA THR A 6 15.22 14.61 -18.40
C THR A 6 16.20 14.06 -17.36
N ILE A 7 15.80 14.09 -16.10
CA ILE A 7 16.45 13.36 -15.01
C ILE A 7 15.68 12.07 -14.77
N ARG A 8 16.38 10.94 -14.73
CA ARG A 8 15.80 9.64 -14.41
C ARG A 8 16.23 9.23 -13.00
N PHE A 9 15.26 9.04 -12.12
CA PHE A 9 15.47 8.38 -10.83
C PHE A 9 15.24 6.89 -11.03
N ASP A 10 16.35 6.16 -11.17
CA ASP A 10 16.32 4.78 -11.66
C ASP A 10 16.01 3.78 -10.54
N ALA A 11 15.27 2.73 -10.89
CA ALA A 11 15.05 1.54 -10.07
C ALA A 11 14.58 1.86 -8.64
N MET A 12 13.61 2.76 -8.47
CA MET A 12 13.07 3.17 -7.17
C MET A 12 12.44 2.00 -6.42
N ALA A 13 11.83 1.07 -7.13
CA ALA A 13 11.27 -0.19 -6.60
C ALA A 13 11.20 -1.22 -7.72
N GLY A 14 11.20 -2.50 -7.34
CA GLY A 14 10.95 -3.60 -8.27
C GLY A 14 9.46 -3.94 -8.35
N VAL A 15 9.07 -4.57 -9.46
CA VAL A 15 7.72 -5.13 -9.66
C VAL A 15 7.83 -6.65 -9.61
N ASP A 16 7.43 -7.25 -8.50
CA ASP A 16 7.53 -8.70 -8.25
C ASP A 16 6.14 -9.32 -8.34
N VAL A 17 5.75 -9.81 -9.52
CA VAL A 17 4.37 -10.25 -9.80
C VAL A 17 4.29 -11.57 -10.58
N ALA A 18 5.44 -12.20 -10.86
CA ALA A 18 5.50 -13.36 -11.75
C ALA A 18 5.06 -14.68 -11.09
N ALA A 19 4.91 -14.74 -9.77
CA ALA A 19 4.47 -15.96 -9.09
C ALA A 19 3.13 -16.44 -9.64
N GLY A 20 2.98 -17.76 -9.86
CA GLY A 20 1.73 -18.36 -10.35
C GLY A 20 1.30 -17.80 -11.70
N ASP A 21 2.23 -17.58 -12.62
CA ASP A 21 1.98 -17.01 -13.97
C ASP A 21 1.29 -15.62 -13.92
N GLY A 22 1.56 -14.86 -12.87
CA GLY A 22 1.08 -13.50 -12.73
C GLY A 22 1.77 -12.54 -13.70
N ARG A 23 1.11 -11.43 -13.96
CA ARG A 23 1.60 -10.36 -14.84
C ARG A 23 1.36 -8.99 -14.19
N PRO A 24 2.22 -8.00 -14.50
CA PRO A 24 2.01 -6.65 -13.99
C PRO A 24 0.84 -5.97 -14.72
N ILE A 25 0.08 -5.21 -13.95
CA ILE A 25 -0.95 -4.31 -14.48
C ILE A 25 -0.79 -2.92 -13.90
N ILE A 26 -1.30 -1.94 -14.62
CA ILE A 26 -1.42 -0.56 -14.17
C ILE A 26 -2.90 -0.25 -13.98
N SER A 27 -3.25 0.27 -12.81
CA SER A 27 -4.61 0.66 -12.46
C SER A 27 -4.65 2.06 -11.87
N LEU A 28 -5.83 2.66 -11.83
CA LEU A 28 -6.12 3.86 -11.04
C LEU A 28 -6.96 3.46 -9.84
N PHE A 29 -6.48 3.82 -8.65
CA PHE A 29 -7.27 3.72 -7.42
C PHE A 29 -7.73 5.12 -7.02
N ARG A 30 -9.01 5.25 -6.72
CA ARG A 30 -9.57 6.47 -6.16
C ARG A 30 -9.92 6.23 -4.70
N GLY A 31 -9.13 6.82 -3.81
CA GLY A 31 -9.40 6.79 -2.37
C GLY A 31 -10.38 7.88 -1.97
N THR A 32 -11.24 7.55 -1.01
CA THR A 32 -12.13 8.49 -0.34
C THR A 32 -11.73 8.58 1.12
N ARG A 33 -11.74 9.80 1.66
CA ARG A 33 -11.39 10.03 3.08
C ARG A 33 -12.33 9.29 4.02
N ARG A 34 -11.74 8.60 4.99
CA ARG A 34 -12.48 7.96 6.08
C ARG A 34 -12.84 8.98 7.16
N PRO A 35 -13.87 8.71 7.99
CA PRO A 35 -14.20 9.54 9.15
C PRO A 35 -13.02 9.69 10.12
N ASN A 36 -12.97 10.82 10.83
CA ASN A 36 -12.01 11.04 11.91
C ASN A 36 -12.65 10.75 13.28
N PRO A 37 -11.92 10.14 14.24
CA PRO A 37 -10.59 9.56 14.04
C PRO A 37 -10.63 8.38 13.05
N ILE A 38 -9.53 8.16 12.32
CA ILE A 38 -9.43 6.99 11.45
C ILE A 38 -9.17 5.76 12.31
N GLU A 39 -10.06 4.80 12.24
CA GLU A 39 -9.94 3.55 13.00
C GLU A 39 -9.26 2.47 12.16
N ILE A 40 -8.25 1.83 12.73
CA ILE A 40 -7.53 0.71 12.09
C ILE A 40 -8.11 -0.59 12.64
N HIS A 41 -8.88 -1.30 11.83
CA HIS A 41 -9.52 -2.56 12.19
C HIS A 41 -8.95 -3.76 11.47
N LEU A 42 -8.29 -3.55 10.34
CA LEU A 42 -7.79 -4.64 9.51
C LEU A 42 -6.42 -4.31 8.92
N LEU A 43 -5.68 -5.36 8.60
CA LEU A 43 -4.55 -5.30 7.69
C LEU A 43 -4.71 -6.38 6.65
N GLU A 44 -4.18 -6.11 5.47
CA GLU A 44 -4.14 -7.04 4.35
C GLU A 44 -2.72 -7.26 3.87
N ARG A 45 -2.48 -8.36 3.15
CA ARG A 45 -1.24 -8.62 2.41
C ARG A 45 -1.55 -9.32 1.09
N HIS A 46 -0.61 -9.21 0.18
CA HIS A 46 -0.67 -9.87 -1.12
C HIS A 46 0.46 -10.92 -1.21
N PRO A 47 0.16 -12.22 -1.03
CA PRO A 47 1.19 -13.26 -0.98
C PRO A 47 1.91 -13.51 -2.31
N LEU A 48 1.30 -13.16 -3.44
CA LEU A 48 1.81 -13.48 -4.77
C LEU A 48 2.35 -12.27 -5.54
N GLY A 49 2.23 -11.06 -5.01
CA GLY A 49 2.69 -9.90 -5.74
C GLY A 49 3.01 -8.69 -4.88
N SER A 50 3.95 -7.88 -5.35
CA SER A 50 4.16 -6.53 -4.86
C SER A 50 3.02 -5.60 -5.28
N GLN A 51 2.84 -4.50 -4.57
CA GLN A 51 1.85 -3.48 -4.90
C GLN A 51 2.44 -2.10 -4.69
N ALA A 52 2.56 -1.33 -5.76
CA ALA A 52 3.11 0.03 -5.73
C ALA A 52 2.02 1.07 -5.91
N PHE A 53 2.08 2.11 -5.10
CA PHE A 53 1.19 3.27 -5.15
C PHE A 53 2.00 4.53 -5.43
N MET A 54 1.58 5.31 -6.42
CA MET A 54 2.12 6.64 -6.69
C MET A 54 0.97 7.66 -6.70
N PRO A 55 0.99 8.66 -5.79
CA PRO A 55 -0.06 9.67 -5.79
C PRO A 55 -0.03 10.49 -7.08
N LEU A 56 -1.21 10.87 -7.57
CA LEU A 56 -1.38 11.70 -8.76
C LEU A 56 -1.72 13.15 -8.40
N SER A 57 -1.56 13.52 -7.13
CA SER A 57 -1.76 14.88 -6.64
C SER A 57 -0.71 15.23 -5.58
N GLN A 58 -0.55 16.52 -5.30
CA GLN A 58 0.45 17.04 -4.36
C GLN A 58 -0.02 16.99 -2.89
N HIS A 59 -0.93 16.08 -2.56
CA HIS A 59 -1.49 15.97 -1.22
C HIS A 59 -0.85 14.81 -0.44
N ASP A 60 -0.64 15.05 0.85
CA ASP A 60 -0.19 14.02 1.78
C ASP A 60 -1.23 12.91 1.92
N TRP A 61 -0.77 11.73 2.23
CA TRP A 61 -1.57 10.56 2.48
C TRP A 61 -0.93 9.68 3.56
N LEU A 62 -1.61 8.65 4.03
CA LEU A 62 -1.13 7.83 5.13
C LEU A 62 -0.82 6.41 4.66
N VAL A 63 0.24 5.87 5.23
CA VAL A 63 0.69 4.48 5.05
C VAL A 63 0.74 3.82 6.42
N VAL A 64 -0.02 2.75 6.61
CA VAL A 64 -0.04 1.97 7.85
C VAL A 64 0.43 0.56 7.55
N VAL A 65 1.44 0.11 8.27
CA VAL A 65 2.05 -1.20 8.12
C VAL A 65 2.27 -1.88 9.47
N ALA A 66 2.49 -3.19 9.45
CA ALA A 66 2.91 -3.95 10.62
C ALA A 66 3.85 -5.08 10.19
N HIS A 67 4.65 -5.58 11.12
CA HIS A 67 5.37 -6.82 10.92
C HIS A 67 4.41 -8.01 10.96
N GLY A 68 4.80 -9.13 10.34
CA GLY A 68 4.12 -10.40 10.54
C GLY A 68 4.42 -10.96 11.94
N ASN A 69 3.52 -11.81 12.44
CA ASN A 69 3.76 -12.56 13.68
C ASN A 69 4.82 -13.66 13.48
N ALA A 70 5.27 -14.27 14.57
CA ALA A 70 6.29 -15.31 14.52
C ALA A 70 5.84 -16.56 13.72
N ALA A 71 4.54 -16.86 13.68
CA ALA A 71 3.99 -17.98 12.91
C ALA A 71 3.91 -17.67 11.40
N GLY A 72 3.99 -16.41 11.00
CA GLY A 72 3.94 -15.99 9.60
C GLY A 72 2.54 -16.02 8.96
N ASP A 73 1.48 -16.16 9.75
CA ASP A 73 0.10 -16.31 9.28
C ASP A 73 -0.79 -15.08 9.52
N ALA A 74 -0.34 -14.14 10.36
CA ALA A 74 -1.09 -12.95 10.71
C ALA A 74 -0.15 -11.74 10.96
N PRO A 75 -0.68 -10.50 10.94
CA PRO A 75 0.10 -9.35 11.38
C PRO A 75 0.25 -9.34 12.91
N ASP A 76 1.36 -8.79 13.38
CA ASP A 76 1.52 -8.40 14.78
C ASP A 76 1.04 -6.95 14.93
N PHE A 77 -0.19 -6.76 15.37
CA PHE A 77 -0.80 -5.44 15.55
C PHE A 77 -0.07 -4.57 16.58
N SER A 78 0.73 -5.15 17.47
CA SER A 78 1.54 -4.38 18.42
C SER A 78 2.69 -3.62 17.74
N THR A 79 2.99 -3.97 16.49
CA THR A 79 4.05 -3.35 15.68
C THR A 79 3.52 -2.33 14.68
N LEU A 80 2.24 -1.96 14.76
CA LEU A 80 1.66 -0.96 13.86
C LEU A 80 2.50 0.30 13.80
N ALA A 81 2.79 0.74 12.57
CA ALA A 81 3.45 2.01 12.29
C ALA A 81 2.65 2.78 11.25
N CYS A 82 2.44 4.06 11.51
CA CYS A 82 1.77 4.98 10.58
C CYS A 82 2.76 6.01 10.09
N PHE A 83 2.85 6.16 8.78
CA PHE A 83 3.70 7.14 8.11
C PHE A 83 2.84 8.13 7.34
N ARG A 84 3.23 9.39 7.38
CA ARG A 84 2.66 10.42 6.52
C ARG A 84 3.57 10.60 5.31
N ALA A 85 3.08 10.19 4.15
CA ALA A 85 3.77 10.36 2.88
C ALA A 85 3.31 11.64 2.21
N SER A 86 4.22 12.35 1.56
CA SER A 86 3.86 13.52 0.76
C SER A 86 3.28 13.11 -0.59
N GLY A 87 2.68 14.06 -1.30
CA GLY A 87 2.18 13.85 -2.66
C GLY A 87 3.28 13.55 -3.69
N GLU A 88 4.54 13.67 -3.32
CA GLU A 88 5.69 13.31 -4.16
C GLU A 88 6.29 11.94 -3.82
N GLN A 89 5.77 11.29 -2.78
CA GLN A 89 6.25 10.01 -2.29
C GLN A 89 5.27 8.89 -2.64
N GLY A 90 5.74 7.94 -3.43
CA GLY A 90 5.07 6.67 -3.62
C GLY A 90 5.55 5.64 -2.61
N VAL A 91 4.85 4.53 -2.53
CA VAL A 91 5.17 3.39 -1.68
C VAL A 91 5.02 2.11 -2.49
N SER A 92 5.95 1.19 -2.35
CA SER A 92 5.79 -0.16 -2.88
C SER A 92 5.82 -1.15 -1.71
N TYR A 93 4.76 -1.91 -1.55
CA TYR A 93 4.72 -3.03 -0.62
C TYR A 93 5.30 -4.26 -1.31
N ASP A 94 6.34 -4.85 -0.74
CA ASP A 94 6.83 -6.16 -1.19
C ASP A 94 5.79 -7.25 -0.92
N ARG A 95 5.92 -8.40 -1.58
CA ARG A 95 5.03 -9.54 -1.33
C ARG A 95 4.94 -9.85 0.16
N GLY A 96 3.74 -10.02 0.66
CA GLY A 96 3.48 -10.44 2.03
C GLY A 96 3.60 -9.35 3.09
N VAL A 97 3.88 -8.11 2.72
CA VAL A 97 3.91 -7.00 3.67
C VAL A 97 2.50 -6.67 4.15
N TRP A 98 2.28 -6.74 5.45
CA TRP A 98 1.01 -6.36 6.05
C TRP A 98 0.83 -4.85 6.04
N HIS A 99 -0.27 -4.39 5.45
CA HIS A 99 -0.60 -2.98 5.32
C HIS A 99 -2.10 -2.74 5.41
N HIS A 100 -2.48 -1.54 5.77
CA HIS A 100 -3.88 -1.10 5.72
C HIS A 100 -4.23 -0.68 4.29
N PRO A 101 -5.44 -0.95 3.81
CA PRO A 101 -5.94 -0.38 2.56
C PRO A 101 -5.74 1.12 2.47
N LEU A 102 -5.70 1.65 1.25
CA LEU A 102 -5.40 3.05 0.95
C LEU A 102 -6.09 4.04 1.90
N LEU A 103 -5.30 4.94 2.48
CA LEU A 103 -5.75 5.99 3.40
C LEU A 103 -5.40 7.37 2.86
N VAL A 104 -6.42 8.16 2.53
CA VAL A 104 -6.27 9.51 2.01
C VAL A 104 -6.79 10.55 3.01
N LEU A 105 -6.20 11.75 2.97
CA LEU A 105 -6.54 12.87 3.86
C LEU A 105 -7.46 13.90 3.19
N GLN A 106 -7.47 13.94 1.87
CA GLN A 106 -8.38 14.75 1.09
C GLN A 106 -9.72 14.02 0.88
N PRO A 107 -10.81 14.72 0.56
CA PRO A 107 -12.09 14.08 0.26
C PRO A 107 -11.95 12.95 -0.76
N VAL A 108 -11.14 13.17 -1.81
CA VAL A 108 -10.82 12.20 -2.85
C VAL A 108 -9.37 12.39 -3.28
N GLN A 109 -8.64 11.28 -3.50
CA GLN A 109 -7.30 11.31 -4.07
C GLN A 109 -7.09 10.08 -4.97
N ASN A 110 -6.49 10.30 -6.14
CA ASN A 110 -6.20 9.25 -7.12
C ASN A 110 -4.74 8.81 -7.03
N PHE A 111 -4.51 7.53 -7.31
CA PHE A 111 -3.20 6.90 -7.33
C PHE A 111 -3.02 6.06 -8.59
N LEU A 112 -1.83 6.12 -9.16
CA LEU A 112 -1.37 5.08 -10.07
C LEU A 112 -0.96 3.88 -9.21
N VAL A 113 -1.46 2.70 -9.56
CA VAL A 113 -1.14 1.46 -8.85
C VAL A 113 -0.57 0.45 -9.83
N ILE A 114 0.56 -0.15 -9.46
CA ILE A 114 1.19 -1.22 -10.23
C ILE A 114 1.19 -2.45 -9.33
N ASP A 115 0.45 -3.48 -9.75
CA ASP A 115 0.35 -4.73 -9.01
C ASP A 115 0.16 -5.94 -9.92
N ARG A 116 -0.25 -7.06 -9.36
CA ARG A 116 -0.35 -8.34 -10.03
C ARG A 116 -1.75 -8.62 -10.52
N GLN A 117 -1.86 -9.08 -11.75
CA GLN A 117 -3.03 -9.75 -12.28
C GLN A 117 -2.69 -11.23 -12.54
N GLY A 118 -3.56 -12.13 -12.12
CA GLY A 118 -3.38 -13.57 -12.33
C GLY A 118 -4.22 -14.38 -11.35
N GLU A 119 -4.27 -15.68 -11.61
CA GLU A 119 -4.95 -16.63 -10.73
C GLU A 119 -4.17 -16.85 -9.44
N GLY A 120 -4.79 -17.51 -8.48
CA GLY A 120 -4.22 -17.86 -7.20
C GLY A 120 -4.67 -16.95 -6.07
N HIS A 121 -4.31 -17.37 -4.85
CA HIS A 121 -4.67 -16.65 -3.62
C HIS A 121 -3.69 -15.49 -3.40
N ASN A 122 -4.16 -14.26 -3.59
CA ASN A 122 -3.34 -13.06 -3.50
C ASN A 122 -3.90 -11.99 -2.56
N LEU A 123 -4.76 -12.37 -1.64
CA LEU A 123 -5.28 -11.48 -0.61
C LEU A 123 -5.52 -12.25 0.68
N ASP A 124 -4.78 -11.90 1.71
CA ASP A 124 -5.10 -12.25 3.10
C ASP A 124 -5.56 -10.97 3.81
N GLU A 125 -6.66 -11.06 4.53
CA GLU A 125 -7.16 -10.01 5.40
C GLU A 125 -7.27 -10.52 6.82
N VAL A 126 -6.79 -9.76 7.79
CA VAL A 126 -6.92 -10.08 9.22
C VAL A 126 -7.56 -8.90 9.92
N TRP A 127 -8.70 -9.18 10.56
CA TRP A 127 -9.47 -8.20 11.32
C TRP A 127 -9.10 -8.26 12.79
N TYR A 128 -8.94 -7.10 13.39
CA TYR A 128 -8.73 -6.94 14.82
C TYR A 128 -10.06 -6.72 15.52
N ASP A 129 -10.25 -7.30 16.69
CA ASP A 129 -11.44 -7.11 17.50
C ASP A 129 -11.39 -5.72 18.17
N GLY A 130 -12.26 -4.84 17.71
CA GLY A 130 -12.20 -3.41 18.01
C GLY A 130 -11.14 -2.69 17.17
N PRO A 131 -10.90 -1.38 17.36
CA PRO A 131 -9.81 -0.67 16.69
C PRO A 131 -8.46 -1.04 17.32
N ALA A 132 -7.52 -1.49 16.50
CA ALA A 132 -6.13 -1.72 16.90
C ALA A 132 -5.40 -0.39 17.17
N ALA A 133 -5.80 0.67 16.46
CA ALA A 133 -5.28 2.02 16.60
C ALA A 133 -6.28 3.06 16.13
N LEU A 134 -6.11 4.29 16.63
CA LEU A 134 -6.84 5.48 16.18
C LEU A 134 -5.83 6.49 15.65
N ILE A 135 -6.10 7.05 14.49
CA ILE A 135 -5.27 8.08 13.88
C ILE A 135 -6.05 9.38 13.80
N ASN A 136 -5.49 10.44 14.38
CA ASN A 136 -5.97 11.81 14.25
C ASN A 136 -4.98 12.58 13.38
N PRO A 137 -5.23 12.66 12.07
CA PRO A 137 -4.29 13.25 11.12
C PRO A 137 -4.17 14.77 11.24
#